data_daff51cd5e5074bb2a8db7dff81b45d1
#
_entry.id   daff51cd5e5074bb2a8db7dff81b45d1
#
_cell.length_a   1.000
_cell.length_b   1.000
_cell.length_c   1.000
_cell.angle_alpha   90.00
_cell.angle_beta   90.00
_cell.angle_gamma   90.00
#
_symmetry.space_group_name_H-M   'P 1'
#
loop_
_entity.id
_entity.type
_entity.pdbx_description
1 polymer ?
#
loop_
_entity_poly.entity_id
_entity_poly.type
_entity_poly.pdbx_seq_one_letter_code
_entity_poly.pdbx_strand_id
1 'polypeptide(L)'
;MKRKNNIILFILMFILCLNFNVSASDESSNTLPKIYGSSAITVDMQTNEIIYEKNPDTKVYPASTTKLLTAILLEKNKKETDILTYTAESKAQPQSSLNSAAHPIEVGDTMSAKDVMDSLLMFSANDMACVIAENICTSIPQFADKMNEEVQSLNLKNTHFVTPNGLHNPEHYTTSYDMSIIAREAFKNSWIRDTIYKSKSTVTTSKGVSFAITNTNKLLGKDGCIGGKTGYTDPAGRCLVAIYERDNRKILGVVMNSIYDAADTYVFNDMEKIINWSYNKKPYILHKKDSIIDKKDVKFKFLPFAPFEKTINIPIKVADDVAYYDNGINQKELQQKINITTVNIKSLKGEVPIGILTVKQRDFSKSYTIYSGLSEKNFLKQILSTYSVTLIPLFIVILLLLFIKNKLKKHKRHKYH
;
A
#
# COMPACT_ATOMS: atom_id res chain seq x y z
N MET A 1 35.96 64.67 -10.39
CA MET A 1 36.18 63.33 -9.85
C MET A 1 35.14 62.86 -8.85
N LYS A 2 34.46 63.70 -8.08
CA LYS A 2 33.42 63.23 -7.04
C LYS A 2 32.13 62.63 -7.59
N ARG A 3 31.70 62.92 -8.83
CA ARG A 3 30.42 62.39 -9.39
C ARG A 3 30.52 60.93 -9.90
N LYS A 4 31.67 60.44 -10.31
CA LYS A 4 31.87 59.08 -10.78
C LYS A 4 31.88 58.05 -9.64
N ASN A 5 32.39 58.45 -8.46
CA ASN A 5 32.46 57.56 -7.31
C ASN A 5 31.07 57.26 -6.70
N ASN A 6 30.10 58.20 -6.78
CA ASN A 6 28.76 57.97 -6.27
C ASN A 6 27.90 57.01 -7.14
N ILE A 7 28.17 56.97 -8.45
CA ILE A 7 27.49 56.06 -9.36
C ILE A 7 27.97 54.60 -9.13
N ILE A 8 29.28 54.43 -8.90
CA ILE A 8 29.87 53.12 -8.59
C ILE A 8 29.35 52.60 -7.25
N LEU A 9 29.22 53.47 -6.23
CA LEU A 9 28.66 53.10 -4.92
C LEU A 9 27.18 52.73 -5.02
N PHE A 10 26.38 53.41 -5.86
CA PHE A 10 24.96 53.08 -6.10
C PHE A 10 24.79 51.77 -6.86
N ILE A 11 25.67 51.47 -7.83
CA ILE A 11 25.66 50.19 -8.55
C ILE A 11 26.07 49.02 -7.64
N LEU A 12 27.08 49.22 -6.77
CA LEU A 12 27.47 48.22 -5.76
C LEU A 12 26.36 47.98 -4.73
N MET A 13 25.63 49.04 -4.32
CA MET A 13 24.51 48.91 -3.38
C MET A 13 23.29 48.23 -4.03
N PHE A 14 23.07 48.40 -5.33
CA PHE A 14 22.00 47.74 -6.08
C PHE A 14 22.27 46.23 -6.31
N ILE A 15 23.54 45.85 -6.48
CA ILE A 15 23.99 44.47 -6.61
C ILE A 15 23.86 43.70 -5.26
N LEU A 16 24.03 44.39 -4.13
CA LEU A 16 23.85 43.83 -2.79
C LEU A 16 22.36 43.65 -2.40
N CYS A 17 21.44 44.30 -3.11
CA CYS A 17 19.96 44.10 -2.90
C CYS A 17 19.34 42.99 -3.77
N LEU A 18 20.13 42.34 -4.63
CA LEU A 18 19.68 41.08 -5.24
C LEU A 18 19.77 39.97 -4.18
N ASN A 19 18.72 39.89 -3.37
CA ASN A 19 18.49 38.71 -2.57
C ASN A 19 18.34 37.54 -3.56
N PHE A 20 19.44 36.83 -3.80
CA PHE A 20 19.37 35.48 -4.30
C PHE A 20 18.61 34.70 -3.22
N ASN A 21 17.31 34.52 -3.44
CA ASN A 21 16.61 33.41 -2.83
C ASN A 21 17.27 32.14 -3.39
N VAL A 22 18.38 31.72 -2.77
CA VAL A 22 18.81 30.32 -2.85
C VAL A 22 17.72 29.59 -2.15
N SER A 23 16.72 29.11 -2.90
CA SER A 23 15.92 27.99 -2.49
C SER A 23 16.92 26.87 -2.26
N ALA A 24 17.29 26.66 -1.01
CA ALA A 24 17.89 25.41 -0.61
C ALA A 24 16.86 24.35 -1.06
N SER A 25 17.14 23.69 -2.17
CA SER A 25 16.44 22.47 -2.50
C SER A 25 16.66 21.57 -1.30
N ASP A 26 15.57 21.12 -0.68
CA ASP A 26 15.58 20.16 0.41
C ASP A 26 16.16 18.83 -0.11
N GLU A 27 17.48 18.77 -0.31
CA GLU A 27 18.22 17.53 -0.61
C GLU A 27 18.15 16.54 0.56
N SER A 28 17.76 17.01 1.77
CA SER A 28 17.64 16.17 2.97
C SER A 28 16.49 15.14 2.89
N SER A 29 15.48 15.37 2.01
CA SER A 29 14.30 14.48 1.93
C SER A 29 14.54 13.20 1.12
N ASN A 30 15.65 13.06 0.40
CA ASN A 30 15.92 11.90 -0.46
C ASN A 30 16.88 10.86 0.15
N THR A 31 17.63 11.22 1.19
CA THR A 31 18.56 10.28 1.82
C THR A 31 17.79 9.28 2.69
N LEU A 32 17.95 7.99 2.39
CA LEU A 32 17.32 6.92 3.18
C LEU A 32 17.81 6.96 4.64
N PRO A 33 16.92 6.89 5.63
CA PRO A 33 17.29 6.88 7.03
C PRO A 33 18.15 5.66 7.37
N LYS A 34 19.27 5.90 8.05
CA LYS A 34 20.10 4.81 8.60
C LYS A 34 19.48 4.30 9.89
N ILE A 35 19.13 3.02 9.91
CA ILE A 35 18.54 2.30 11.02
C ILE A 35 19.35 1.05 11.37
N TYR A 36 19.25 0.63 12.64
CA TYR A 36 19.89 -0.58 13.14
C TYR A 36 19.11 -1.85 12.73
N GLY A 37 17.78 -1.79 12.67
CA GLY A 37 16.98 -2.91 12.21
C GLY A 37 17.49 -3.47 10.89
N SER A 38 17.70 -4.79 10.81
CA SER A 38 18.24 -5.44 9.60
C SER A 38 17.21 -5.55 8.48
N SER A 39 15.92 -5.58 8.84
CA SER A 39 14.78 -5.61 7.93
C SER A 39 13.72 -4.62 8.41
N ALA A 40 13.20 -3.80 7.49
CA ALA A 40 12.16 -2.84 7.82
C ALA A 40 11.33 -2.43 6.60
N ILE A 41 10.11 -1.99 6.86
CA ILE A 41 9.18 -1.49 5.82
C ILE A 41 8.25 -0.43 6.40
N THR A 42 7.84 0.54 5.60
CA THR A 42 6.65 1.33 5.87
C THR A 42 5.65 1.21 4.72
N VAL A 43 4.38 1.15 5.07
CA VAL A 43 3.28 0.96 4.12
C VAL A 43 2.19 1.98 4.39
N ASP A 44 1.70 2.62 3.35
CA ASP A 44 0.50 3.43 3.40
C ASP A 44 -0.72 2.52 3.58
N MET A 45 -1.46 2.70 4.66
CA MET A 45 -2.57 1.79 5.01
C MET A 45 -3.83 1.99 4.16
N GLN A 46 -3.94 3.09 3.43
CA GLN A 46 -5.08 3.35 2.54
C GLN A 46 -4.86 2.74 1.16
N THR A 47 -3.61 2.82 0.67
CA THR A 47 -3.27 2.39 -0.69
C THR A 47 -2.57 1.04 -0.75
N ASN A 48 -2.02 0.56 0.37
CA ASN A 48 -1.12 -0.58 0.50
C ASN A 48 0.23 -0.38 -0.22
N GLU A 49 0.56 0.86 -0.60
CA GLU A 49 1.80 1.17 -1.28
C GLU A 49 2.98 1.19 -0.30
N ILE A 50 4.09 0.57 -0.68
CA ILE A 50 5.33 0.58 0.08
C ILE A 50 5.99 1.96 -0.09
N ILE A 51 6.30 2.65 1.04
CA ILE A 51 6.94 3.96 1.02
C ILE A 51 8.45 3.82 1.25
N TYR A 52 8.83 3.10 2.31
CA TYR A 52 10.20 2.80 2.71
C TYR A 52 10.43 1.30 2.74
N GLU A 53 11.64 0.86 2.36
CA GLU A 53 12.04 -0.53 2.47
C GLU A 53 13.53 -0.67 2.82
N LYS A 54 13.83 -1.70 3.61
CA LYS A 54 15.17 -2.21 3.89
C LYS A 54 15.08 -3.72 4.04
N ASN A 55 15.58 -4.48 3.06
CA ASN A 55 15.56 -5.95 3.06
C ASN A 55 14.21 -6.57 3.47
N PRO A 56 13.06 -6.11 2.94
CA PRO A 56 11.75 -6.46 3.48
C PRO A 56 11.34 -7.91 3.24
N ASP A 57 11.97 -8.61 2.30
CA ASP A 57 11.71 -10.01 1.96
C ASP A 57 12.70 -10.98 2.65
N THR A 58 13.64 -10.45 3.45
CA THR A 58 14.59 -11.29 4.20
C THR A 58 13.90 -11.96 5.37
N LYS A 59 14.07 -13.28 5.51
CA LYS A 59 13.55 -14.05 6.64
C LYS A 59 14.25 -13.63 7.93
N VAL A 60 13.44 -13.33 8.95
CA VAL A 60 13.86 -12.93 10.30
C VAL A 60 12.95 -13.58 11.34
N TYR A 61 13.40 -13.65 12.58
CA TYR A 61 12.57 -14.14 13.69
C TYR A 61 11.65 -13.03 14.20
N PRO A 62 10.32 -13.29 14.31
CA PRO A 62 9.34 -12.25 14.68
C PRO A 62 9.30 -11.93 16.18
N ALA A 63 9.79 -12.80 17.05
CA ALA A 63 9.55 -12.72 18.48
C ALA A 63 8.05 -12.50 18.77
N SER A 64 7.71 -11.72 19.81
CA SER A 64 6.32 -11.47 20.22
C SER A 64 5.48 -10.63 19.25
N THR A 65 5.99 -10.20 18.08
CA THR A 65 5.11 -9.65 17.04
C THR A 65 4.20 -10.73 16.44
N THR A 66 4.57 -12.02 16.56
CA THR A 66 3.73 -13.20 16.30
C THR A 66 2.34 -13.09 16.93
N LYS A 67 2.25 -12.49 18.13
CA LYS A 67 1.00 -12.36 18.89
C LYS A 67 -0.08 -11.54 18.16
N LEU A 68 0.27 -10.81 17.10
CA LEU A 68 -0.72 -10.19 16.22
C LEU A 68 -1.54 -11.25 15.46
N LEU A 69 -0.91 -12.33 14.98
CA LEU A 69 -1.64 -13.43 14.34
C LEU A 69 -2.43 -14.25 15.37
N THR A 70 -1.87 -14.46 16.57
CA THR A 70 -2.60 -15.11 17.67
C THR A 70 -3.84 -14.32 18.06
N ALA A 71 -3.78 -12.99 18.05
CA ALA A 71 -4.92 -12.11 18.30
C ALA A 71 -6.00 -12.23 17.19
N ILE A 72 -5.59 -12.28 15.92
CA ILE A 72 -6.51 -12.53 14.79
C ILE A 72 -7.25 -13.86 14.99
N LEU A 73 -6.54 -14.91 15.37
CA LEU A 73 -7.17 -16.22 15.60
C LEU A 73 -8.06 -16.23 16.84
N LEU A 74 -7.74 -15.49 17.90
CA LEU A 74 -8.62 -15.30 19.05
C LEU A 74 -9.93 -14.64 18.60
N GLU A 75 -9.86 -13.54 17.90
CA GLU A 75 -11.03 -12.79 17.41
C GLU A 75 -11.92 -13.63 16.48
N LYS A 76 -11.31 -14.40 15.57
CA LYS A 76 -12.05 -15.26 14.64
C LYS A 76 -12.79 -16.41 15.33
N ASN A 77 -12.40 -16.84 16.52
CA ASN A 77 -12.91 -18.02 17.19
C ASN A 77 -13.67 -17.74 18.51
N LYS A 78 -13.53 -16.54 19.08
CA LYS A 78 -14.09 -16.19 20.39
C LYS A 78 -14.65 -14.76 20.38
N LYS A 79 -15.60 -14.51 21.27
CA LYS A 79 -16.14 -13.18 21.58
C LYS A 79 -15.42 -12.61 22.82
N GLU A 80 -15.41 -11.30 22.97
CA GLU A 80 -14.80 -10.62 24.13
C GLU A 80 -15.28 -11.16 25.50
N THR A 81 -16.55 -11.58 25.55
CA THR A 81 -17.21 -12.08 26.78
C THR A 81 -16.99 -13.56 27.03
N ASP A 82 -16.40 -14.32 26.08
CA ASP A 82 -16.15 -15.74 26.28
C ASP A 82 -15.13 -15.94 27.40
N ILE A 83 -15.29 -17.05 28.12
CA ILE A 83 -14.42 -17.39 29.24
C ILE A 83 -13.39 -18.41 28.77
N LEU A 84 -12.11 -18.08 28.99
CA LEU A 84 -10.97 -18.93 28.67
C LEU A 84 -10.35 -19.49 29.94
N THR A 85 -9.99 -20.78 29.89
CA THR A 85 -9.41 -21.49 31.02
C THR A 85 -7.89 -21.45 30.96
N TYR A 86 -7.25 -21.15 32.07
CA TYR A 86 -5.80 -21.19 32.24
C TYR A 86 -5.33 -22.65 32.35
N THR A 87 -4.38 -23.03 31.53
CA THR A 87 -3.98 -24.42 31.32
C THR A 87 -2.63 -24.75 32.00
N ALA A 88 -2.28 -26.03 32.05
CA ALA A 88 -0.99 -26.45 32.54
C ALA A 88 0.17 -25.98 31.63
N GLU A 89 -0.03 -26.00 30.32
CA GLU A 89 0.94 -25.50 29.34
C GLU A 89 1.15 -23.98 29.48
N SER A 90 0.05 -23.24 29.75
CA SER A 90 0.14 -21.81 30.04
C SER A 90 0.96 -21.53 31.30
N LYS A 91 0.76 -22.35 32.37
CA LYS A 91 1.52 -22.21 33.64
C LYS A 91 3.00 -22.51 33.48
N ALA A 92 3.38 -23.36 32.53
CA ALA A 92 4.76 -23.75 32.24
C ALA A 92 5.54 -22.71 31.43
N GLN A 93 4.88 -21.65 30.94
CA GLN A 93 5.54 -20.65 30.08
C GLN A 93 6.58 -19.85 30.85
N PRO A 94 7.71 -19.48 30.18
CA PRO A 94 8.81 -18.74 30.80
C PRO A 94 8.42 -17.28 31.07
N GLN A 95 9.40 -16.49 31.51
CA GLN A 95 9.27 -15.03 31.79
C GLN A 95 8.52 -14.29 30.66
N SER A 96 8.03 -13.11 30.99
CA SER A 96 7.06 -12.35 30.19
C SER A 96 5.67 -13.02 30.14
N SER A 97 5.29 -13.67 31.26
CA SER A 97 3.97 -14.22 31.56
C SER A 97 3.29 -13.40 32.64
N LEU A 98 1.97 -13.40 32.71
CA LEU A 98 1.24 -12.80 33.84
C LEU A 98 1.48 -13.60 35.12
N ASN A 99 1.46 -14.94 35.01
CA ASN A 99 1.73 -15.82 36.12
C ASN A 99 3.12 -15.56 36.70
N SER A 100 3.19 -15.30 37.99
CA SER A 100 4.45 -15.07 38.71
C SER A 100 4.34 -15.56 40.15
N ALA A 101 5.47 -15.68 40.83
CA ALA A 101 5.48 -16.04 42.25
C ALA A 101 4.70 -15.04 43.13
N ALA A 102 4.68 -13.76 42.78
CA ALA A 102 3.94 -12.72 43.49
C ALA A 102 2.44 -12.72 43.21
N HIS A 103 2.05 -13.14 42.00
CA HIS A 103 0.67 -13.17 41.56
C HIS A 103 0.42 -14.49 40.82
N PRO A 104 0.26 -15.61 41.52
CA PRO A 104 0.11 -16.92 40.92
C PRO A 104 -1.28 -17.05 40.27
N ILE A 105 -1.31 -17.61 39.04
CA ILE A 105 -2.51 -18.06 38.35
C ILE A 105 -2.48 -19.58 38.38
N GLU A 106 -3.56 -20.20 38.89
CA GLU A 106 -3.64 -21.63 39.01
C GLU A 106 -4.31 -22.26 37.80
N VAL A 107 -3.90 -23.49 37.48
CA VAL A 107 -4.57 -24.29 36.43
C VAL A 107 -6.04 -24.43 36.76
N GLY A 108 -6.90 -24.15 35.79
CA GLY A 108 -8.35 -24.10 35.98
C GLY A 108 -8.90 -22.72 36.36
N ASP A 109 -8.08 -21.73 36.67
CA ASP A 109 -8.53 -20.33 36.73
C ASP A 109 -9.06 -19.90 35.36
N THR A 110 -9.98 -18.94 35.34
CA THR A 110 -10.56 -18.45 34.09
C THR A 110 -10.43 -16.93 33.98
N MET A 111 -10.41 -16.46 32.75
CA MET A 111 -10.39 -15.03 32.40
C MET A 111 -11.32 -14.76 31.23
N SER A 112 -11.83 -13.56 31.11
CA SER A 112 -12.53 -13.15 29.89
C SER A 112 -11.56 -13.12 28.71
N ALA A 113 -12.05 -13.47 27.51
CA ALA A 113 -11.24 -13.36 26.29
C ALA A 113 -10.73 -11.92 26.06
N LYS A 114 -11.49 -10.91 26.53
CA LYS A 114 -11.07 -9.52 26.54
C LYS A 114 -9.83 -9.29 27.40
N ASP A 115 -9.80 -9.83 28.62
CA ASP A 115 -8.64 -9.68 29.51
C ASP A 115 -7.43 -10.47 28.99
N VAL A 116 -7.67 -11.62 28.37
CA VAL A 116 -6.62 -12.39 27.69
C VAL A 116 -6.05 -11.63 26.50
N MET A 117 -6.89 -10.98 25.66
CA MET A 117 -6.46 -10.13 24.55
C MET A 117 -5.64 -8.93 25.05
N ASP A 118 -6.13 -8.22 26.08
CA ASP A 118 -5.42 -7.09 26.67
C ASP A 118 -4.03 -7.54 27.18
N SER A 119 -3.95 -8.68 27.87
CA SER A 119 -2.69 -9.24 28.34
C SER A 119 -1.74 -9.69 27.23
N LEU A 120 -2.29 -10.30 26.17
CA LEU A 120 -1.53 -10.74 24.99
C LEU A 120 -0.86 -9.57 24.26
N LEU A 121 -1.61 -8.52 23.99
CA LEU A 121 -1.15 -7.44 23.09
C LEU A 121 -0.46 -6.30 23.85
N MET A 122 -0.98 -5.89 25.00
CA MET A 122 -0.41 -4.77 25.77
C MET A 122 0.81 -5.19 26.57
N PHE A 123 0.70 -6.22 27.42
CA PHE A 123 1.78 -6.72 28.27
C PHE A 123 2.71 -7.68 27.53
N SER A 124 2.22 -8.30 26.45
CA SER A 124 2.95 -9.33 25.69
C SER A 124 3.06 -10.68 26.38
N ALA A 125 2.07 -11.05 27.20
CA ALA A 125 2.06 -12.25 28.01
C ALA A 125 2.22 -13.54 27.18
N ASN A 126 3.24 -14.36 27.51
CA ASN A 126 3.51 -15.63 26.80
C ASN A 126 2.48 -16.69 27.20
N ASP A 127 2.13 -16.78 28.45
CA ASP A 127 1.13 -17.69 29.00
C ASP A 127 -0.26 -17.44 28.37
N MET A 128 -0.64 -16.18 28.16
CA MET A 128 -1.94 -15.86 27.53
C MET A 128 -2.00 -16.28 26.07
N ALA A 129 -0.88 -16.32 25.36
CA ALA A 129 -0.86 -16.90 24.01
C ALA A 129 -1.15 -18.40 24.01
N CYS A 130 -0.67 -19.14 25.03
CA CYS A 130 -0.97 -20.55 25.22
C CYS A 130 -2.41 -20.77 25.70
N VAL A 131 -2.94 -19.90 26.57
CA VAL A 131 -4.39 -19.90 26.94
C VAL A 131 -5.24 -19.82 25.67
N ILE A 132 -4.93 -18.91 24.76
CA ILE A 132 -5.66 -18.77 23.50
C ILE A 132 -5.55 -20.05 22.67
N ALA A 133 -4.34 -20.56 22.50
CA ALA A 133 -4.09 -21.73 21.67
C ALA A 133 -4.87 -22.95 22.15
N GLU A 134 -4.85 -23.27 23.44
CA GLU A 134 -5.50 -24.45 23.99
C GLU A 134 -7.00 -24.29 24.25
N ASN A 135 -7.54 -23.06 24.25
CA ASN A 135 -8.99 -22.81 24.28
C ASN A 135 -9.63 -22.75 22.88
N ILE A 136 -8.82 -22.69 21.82
CA ILE A 136 -9.28 -22.74 20.42
C ILE A 136 -9.03 -24.13 19.84
N CYS A 137 -7.86 -24.70 20.13
CA CYS A 137 -7.42 -26.03 19.72
C CYS A 137 -7.12 -26.88 20.95
N THR A 138 -6.88 -28.17 20.79
CA THR A 138 -6.59 -29.06 21.93
C THR A 138 -5.10 -29.08 22.30
N SER A 139 -4.22 -28.46 21.47
CA SER A 139 -2.78 -28.43 21.70
C SER A 139 -2.10 -27.27 20.97
N ILE A 140 -0.89 -26.92 21.43
CA ILE A 140 -0.04 -25.91 20.75
C ILE A 140 0.29 -26.31 19.29
N PRO A 141 0.67 -27.57 18.96
CA PRO A 141 0.89 -27.96 17.58
C PRO A 141 -0.31 -27.75 16.67
N GLN A 142 -1.52 -28.13 17.10
CA GLN A 142 -2.73 -27.90 16.30
C GLN A 142 -3.03 -26.40 16.11
N PHE A 143 -2.71 -25.57 17.12
CA PHE A 143 -2.84 -24.15 16.95
C PHE A 143 -1.80 -23.58 15.98
N ALA A 144 -0.57 -24.13 15.97
CA ALA A 144 0.44 -23.77 15.00
C ALA A 144 0.00 -24.14 13.57
N ASP A 145 -0.64 -25.30 13.37
CA ASP A 145 -1.25 -25.64 12.08
C ASP A 145 -2.27 -24.59 11.65
N LYS A 146 -3.17 -24.20 12.57
CA LYS A 146 -4.17 -23.14 12.32
C LYS A 146 -3.53 -21.76 12.04
N MET A 147 -2.41 -21.43 12.69
CA MET A 147 -1.64 -20.23 12.36
C MET A 147 -1.11 -20.28 10.92
N ASN A 148 -0.60 -21.42 10.48
CA ASN A 148 -0.07 -21.60 9.14
C ASN A 148 -1.17 -21.69 8.07
N GLU A 149 -2.36 -22.16 8.40
CA GLU A 149 -3.56 -22.01 7.54
C GLU A 149 -3.89 -20.52 7.32
N GLU A 150 -3.83 -19.71 8.36
CA GLU A 150 -4.05 -18.27 8.25
C GLU A 150 -2.94 -17.59 7.42
N VAL A 151 -1.68 -18.00 7.61
CA VAL A 151 -0.52 -17.57 6.78
C VAL A 151 -0.79 -17.83 5.29
N GLN A 152 -1.30 -19.03 4.95
CA GLN A 152 -1.67 -19.40 3.58
C GLN A 152 -2.83 -18.55 3.05
N SER A 153 -3.87 -18.33 3.87
CA SER A 153 -5.04 -17.51 3.50
C SER A 153 -4.66 -16.08 3.17
N LEU A 154 -3.65 -15.54 3.83
CA LEU A 154 -3.09 -14.20 3.60
C LEU A 154 -2.03 -14.19 2.48
N ASN A 155 -1.76 -15.33 1.81
CA ASN A 155 -0.74 -15.48 0.78
C ASN A 155 0.69 -15.10 1.21
N LEU A 156 1.05 -15.34 2.48
CA LEU A 156 2.37 -15.05 3.02
C LEU A 156 3.35 -16.18 2.64
N LYS A 157 4.26 -15.90 1.74
CA LYS A 157 5.14 -16.92 1.15
C LYS A 157 6.40 -17.20 1.97
N ASN A 158 6.78 -16.28 2.83
CA ASN A 158 8.04 -16.32 3.59
C ASN A 158 7.81 -16.31 5.11
N THR A 159 6.67 -16.86 5.55
CA THR A 159 6.27 -16.92 6.95
C THR A 159 5.88 -18.34 7.33
N HIS A 160 6.37 -18.79 8.48
CA HIS A 160 5.99 -20.04 9.13
C HIS A 160 6.02 -19.86 10.63
N PHE A 161 5.00 -20.32 11.33
CA PHE A 161 4.86 -20.19 12.77
C PHE A 161 4.78 -21.56 13.45
N VAL A 162 5.47 -21.68 14.60
CA VAL A 162 5.56 -22.90 15.40
C VAL A 162 4.96 -22.71 16.80
N THR A 163 5.00 -21.45 17.31
CA THR A 163 4.53 -21.13 18.65
C THR A 163 3.55 -19.95 18.63
N PRO A 164 2.51 -19.93 19.52
CA PRO A 164 1.54 -18.83 19.55
C PRO A 164 2.11 -17.54 20.14
N ASN A 165 3.20 -17.61 20.88
CA ASN A 165 3.82 -16.48 21.59
C ASN A 165 5.04 -15.87 20.90
N GLY A 166 5.64 -16.59 19.92
CA GLY A 166 6.82 -16.13 19.21
C GLY A 166 8.14 -16.40 19.95
N LEU A 167 8.16 -17.33 20.89
CA LEU A 167 9.40 -17.82 21.45
C LEU A 167 10.24 -18.48 20.37
N HIS A 168 11.57 -18.41 20.53
CA HIS A 168 12.49 -18.80 19.49
C HIS A 168 12.37 -20.28 19.10
N ASN A 169 12.25 -20.49 17.80
CA ASN A 169 12.38 -21.77 17.14
C ASN A 169 12.99 -21.49 15.75
N PRO A 170 13.97 -22.24 15.25
CA PRO A 170 14.58 -22.03 13.93
C PRO A 170 13.56 -22.03 12.77
N GLU A 171 12.48 -22.82 12.91
CA GLU A 171 11.40 -22.89 11.91
C GLU A 171 10.32 -21.81 12.09
N HIS A 172 10.46 -20.91 13.09
CA HIS A 172 9.52 -19.85 13.38
C HIS A 172 10.02 -18.53 12.80
N TYR A 173 9.67 -18.19 11.58
CA TYR A 173 10.20 -17.05 10.85
C TYR A 173 9.11 -16.28 10.09
N THR A 174 9.44 -15.05 9.74
CA THR A 174 8.63 -14.16 8.89
C THR A 174 9.55 -13.19 8.12
N THR A 175 8.97 -12.24 7.41
CA THR A 175 9.66 -11.08 6.82
C THR A 175 9.00 -9.79 7.29
N SER A 176 9.66 -8.63 7.20
CA SER A 176 8.99 -7.38 7.53
C SER A 176 7.83 -7.08 6.57
N TYR A 177 7.90 -7.54 5.32
CA TYR A 177 6.79 -7.44 4.37
C TYR A 177 5.60 -8.30 4.80
N ASP A 178 5.79 -9.61 5.05
CA ASP A 178 4.71 -10.50 5.48
C ASP A 178 4.12 -10.04 6.83
N MET A 179 4.97 -9.61 7.78
CA MET A 179 4.52 -9.03 9.05
C MET A 179 3.68 -7.76 8.85
N SER A 180 3.96 -6.95 7.82
CA SER A 180 3.13 -5.78 7.49
C SER A 180 1.73 -6.18 7.04
N ILE A 181 1.57 -7.32 6.36
CA ILE A 181 0.27 -7.86 5.95
C ILE A 181 -0.49 -8.35 7.18
N ILE A 182 0.16 -9.15 8.05
CA ILE A 182 -0.43 -9.61 9.31
C ILE A 182 -0.90 -8.43 10.15
N ALA A 183 -0.06 -7.40 10.29
CA ALA A 183 -0.41 -6.21 11.05
C ALA A 183 -1.60 -5.46 10.44
N ARG A 184 -1.62 -5.24 9.12
CA ARG A 184 -2.75 -4.59 8.44
C ARG A 184 -4.04 -5.38 8.64
N GLU A 185 -3.99 -6.72 8.59
CA GLU A 185 -5.15 -7.58 8.85
C GLU A 185 -5.63 -7.44 10.30
N ALA A 186 -4.72 -7.53 11.27
CA ALA A 186 -5.03 -7.34 12.69
C ALA A 186 -5.73 -6.00 12.95
N PHE A 187 -5.25 -4.93 12.32
CA PHE A 187 -5.76 -3.58 12.57
C PHE A 187 -7.09 -3.27 11.87
N LYS A 188 -7.57 -4.12 10.97
CA LYS A 188 -8.95 -4.02 10.45
C LYS A 188 -9.98 -4.32 11.54
N ASN A 189 -9.65 -5.21 12.47
CA ASN A 189 -10.54 -5.59 13.55
C ASN A 189 -10.57 -4.53 14.66
N SER A 190 -11.77 -4.13 15.09
CA SER A 190 -11.95 -3.10 16.11
C SER A 190 -11.43 -3.54 17.47
N TRP A 191 -11.71 -4.78 17.89
CA TRP A 191 -11.27 -5.28 19.20
C TRP A 191 -9.75 -5.30 19.34
N ILE A 192 -9.03 -5.82 18.33
CA ILE A 192 -7.56 -5.80 18.29
C ILE A 192 -7.04 -4.36 18.31
N ARG A 193 -7.60 -3.50 17.44
CA ARG A 193 -7.21 -2.10 17.32
C ARG A 193 -7.41 -1.36 18.65
N ASP A 194 -8.59 -1.48 19.24
CA ASP A 194 -8.92 -0.80 20.50
C ASP A 194 -8.03 -1.29 21.64
N THR A 195 -7.63 -2.57 21.63
CA THR A 195 -6.70 -3.13 22.61
C THR A 195 -5.30 -2.53 22.49
N ILE A 196 -4.71 -2.48 21.28
CA ILE A 196 -3.35 -1.95 21.10
C ILE A 196 -3.24 -0.45 21.30
N TYR A 197 -4.37 0.29 21.27
CA TYR A 197 -4.42 1.73 21.50
C TYR A 197 -4.47 2.09 23.01
N LYS A 198 -4.76 1.12 23.87
CA LYS A 198 -4.77 1.33 25.32
C LYS A 198 -3.35 1.49 25.85
N SER A 199 -3.13 2.50 26.68
CA SER A 199 -1.86 2.67 27.40
C SER A 199 -1.78 1.80 28.66
N LYS A 200 -2.90 1.60 29.36
CA LYS A 200 -3.02 0.82 30.60
C LYS A 200 -4.33 0.04 30.60
N SER A 201 -4.33 -1.10 31.29
CA SER A 201 -5.54 -1.89 31.57
C SER A 201 -5.38 -2.61 32.92
N THR A 202 -6.49 -3.07 33.49
CA THR A 202 -6.51 -4.01 34.61
C THR A 202 -7.21 -5.27 34.16
N VAL A 203 -6.57 -6.41 34.33
CA VAL A 203 -7.10 -7.73 34.00
C VAL A 203 -7.24 -8.57 35.24
N THR A 204 -8.28 -9.41 35.29
CA THR A 204 -8.61 -10.12 36.54
C THR A 204 -8.98 -11.58 36.27
N THR A 205 -8.48 -12.50 37.09
CA THR A 205 -8.85 -13.91 37.01
C THR A 205 -10.13 -14.19 37.81
N SER A 206 -10.75 -15.34 37.60
CA SER A 206 -11.96 -15.81 38.32
C SER A 206 -11.77 -15.90 39.81
N LYS A 207 -10.52 -16.08 40.31
CA LYS A 207 -10.17 -16.11 41.74
C LYS A 207 -9.83 -14.74 42.31
N GLY A 208 -10.02 -13.66 41.55
CA GLY A 208 -9.82 -12.29 42.02
C GLY A 208 -8.37 -11.80 42.00
N VAL A 209 -7.45 -12.54 41.37
CA VAL A 209 -6.07 -12.03 41.16
C VAL A 209 -6.13 -10.99 40.06
N SER A 210 -5.70 -9.77 40.37
CA SER A 210 -5.75 -8.63 39.43
C SER A 210 -4.34 -8.16 39.08
N PHE A 211 -4.15 -7.80 37.81
CA PHE A 211 -2.91 -7.31 37.24
C PHE A 211 -3.11 -5.94 36.60
N ALA A 212 -2.37 -4.94 37.06
CA ALA A 212 -2.25 -3.68 36.36
C ALA A 212 -1.21 -3.85 35.24
N ILE A 213 -1.64 -3.76 33.98
CA ILE A 213 -0.77 -3.93 32.80
C ILE A 213 -0.57 -2.60 32.09
N THR A 214 0.61 -2.42 31.51
CA THR A 214 0.98 -1.25 30.72
C THR A 214 1.43 -1.70 29.34
N ASN A 215 1.08 -0.92 28.33
CA ASN A 215 1.49 -1.19 26.96
C ASN A 215 3.01 -1.08 26.82
N THR A 216 3.62 -2.08 26.18
CA THR A 216 5.07 -2.15 25.98
C THR A 216 5.58 -1.23 24.85
N ASN A 217 4.67 -0.65 24.04
CA ASN A 217 5.04 0.29 23.01
C ASN A 217 5.33 1.69 23.60
N LYS A 218 6.61 2.04 23.74
CA LYS A 218 7.07 3.33 24.29
C LYS A 218 6.72 4.54 23.42
N LEU A 219 6.30 4.32 22.16
CA LEU A 219 5.90 5.38 21.22
C LEU A 219 4.42 5.70 21.28
N LEU A 220 3.60 4.87 21.93
CA LEU A 220 2.17 5.07 21.99
C LEU A 220 1.81 6.47 22.54
N GLY A 221 1.00 7.21 21.76
CA GLY A 221 0.60 8.59 22.04
C GLY A 221 1.62 9.66 21.66
N LYS A 222 2.81 9.29 21.14
CA LYS A 222 3.83 10.24 20.68
C LYS A 222 3.77 10.43 19.17
N ASP A 223 3.87 11.65 18.69
CA ASP A 223 4.01 12.03 17.28
C ASP A 223 3.02 11.33 16.33
N GLY A 224 1.81 11.06 16.82
CA GLY A 224 0.76 10.37 16.05
C GLY A 224 0.85 8.86 16.09
N CYS A 225 1.69 8.24 16.93
CA CYS A 225 1.67 6.79 17.14
C CYS A 225 0.40 6.39 17.90
N ILE A 226 -0.46 5.62 17.24
CA ILE A 226 -1.76 5.21 17.78
C ILE A 226 -1.79 3.76 18.28
N GLY A 227 -0.72 2.98 18.07
CA GLY A 227 -0.67 1.60 18.57
C GLY A 227 0.49 0.81 17.97
N GLY A 228 0.59 -0.45 18.39
CA GLY A 228 1.60 -1.35 17.85
C GLY A 228 1.86 -2.56 18.73
N LYS A 229 2.88 -3.35 18.36
CA LYS A 229 3.33 -4.54 19.08
C LYS A 229 4.84 -4.64 19.09
N THR A 230 5.42 -4.81 20.25
CA THR A 230 6.86 -5.05 20.46
C THR A 230 7.18 -6.54 20.49
N GLY A 231 8.43 -6.89 20.16
CA GLY A 231 8.96 -8.24 20.31
C GLY A 231 10.44 -8.24 20.66
N TYR A 232 10.88 -9.25 21.40
CA TYR A 232 12.28 -9.53 21.69
C TYR A 232 12.51 -11.00 22.02
N THR A 233 13.51 -11.57 21.39
CA THR A 233 14.27 -12.75 21.85
C THR A 233 15.72 -12.53 21.43
N ASP A 234 16.68 -13.16 22.10
CA ASP A 234 18.09 -12.96 21.75
C ASP A 234 18.38 -13.21 20.25
N PRO A 235 17.87 -14.29 19.62
CA PRO A 235 18.09 -14.49 18.18
C PRO A 235 17.31 -13.54 17.27
N ALA A 236 16.15 -13.02 17.72
CA ALA A 236 15.33 -12.09 16.93
C ALA A 236 15.82 -10.64 16.98
N GLY A 237 16.58 -10.28 18.01
CA GLY A 237 16.78 -8.88 18.33
C GLY A 237 15.48 -8.18 18.70
N ARG A 238 15.47 -6.85 18.67
CA ARG A 238 14.24 -6.06 18.92
C ARG A 238 13.41 -5.94 17.64
N CYS A 239 12.13 -6.19 17.80
CA CYS A 239 11.11 -6.07 16.76
C CYS A 239 10.02 -5.11 17.20
N LEU A 240 9.52 -4.31 16.26
CA LEU A 240 8.44 -3.36 16.48
C LEU A 240 7.54 -3.25 15.25
N VAL A 241 6.27 -3.41 15.48
CA VAL A 241 5.21 -3.01 14.56
C VAL A 241 4.52 -1.81 15.16
N ALA A 242 4.35 -0.71 14.41
CA ALA A 242 3.66 0.46 14.92
C ALA A 242 2.82 1.13 13.83
N ILE A 243 1.69 1.74 14.25
CA ILE A 243 0.86 2.54 13.36
C ILE A 243 0.92 3.99 13.80
N TYR A 244 1.02 4.85 12.83
CA TYR A 244 0.94 6.29 12.99
C TYR A 244 -0.21 6.87 12.19
N GLU A 245 -0.88 7.85 12.77
CA GLU A 245 -1.90 8.64 12.10
C GLU A 245 -1.57 10.13 12.23
N ARG A 246 -1.37 10.80 11.09
CA ARG A 246 -1.15 12.25 10.98
C ARG A 246 -1.96 12.78 9.81
N ASP A 247 -2.69 13.86 10.00
CA ASP A 247 -3.48 14.53 8.95
C ASP A 247 -4.38 13.54 8.16
N ASN A 248 -5.08 12.66 8.87
CA ASN A 248 -5.95 11.60 8.32
C ASN A 248 -5.23 10.56 7.45
N ARG A 249 -3.91 10.53 7.43
CA ARG A 249 -3.11 9.51 6.75
C ARG A 249 -2.53 8.54 7.76
N LYS A 250 -2.69 7.24 7.49
CA LYS A 250 -2.16 6.17 8.33
C LYS A 250 -0.98 5.49 7.65
N ILE A 251 0.15 5.42 8.35
CA ILE A 251 1.32 4.67 7.92
C ILE A 251 1.62 3.59 8.95
N LEU A 252 1.73 2.36 8.47
CA LEU A 252 2.24 1.23 9.23
C LEU A 252 3.75 1.14 9.06
N GLY A 253 4.49 1.02 10.17
CA GLY A 253 5.92 0.70 10.18
C GLY A 253 6.17 -0.68 10.78
N VAL A 254 7.12 -1.41 10.22
CA VAL A 254 7.67 -2.65 10.77
C VAL A 254 9.19 -2.54 10.79
N VAL A 255 9.79 -2.74 11.95
CA VAL A 255 11.24 -2.84 12.15
C VAL A 255 11.52 -4.19 12.79
N MET A 256 12.39 -4.98 12.18
CA MET A 256 12.75 -6.31 12.62
C MET A 256 14.27 -6.41 12.84
N ASN A 257 14.66 -7.22 13.82
CA ASN A 257 16.04 -7.52 14.13
C ASN A 257 16.89 -6.24 14.33
N SER A 258 16.41 -5.32 15.18
CA SER A 258 17.16 -4.17 15.65
C SER A 258 17.97 -4.53 16.90
N ILE A 259 18.94 -3.70 17.25
CA ILE A 259 19.79 -3.89 18.41
C ILE A 259 18.96 -3.74 19.70
N TYR A 260 19.22 -4.59 20.67
CA TYR A 260 18.75 -4.42 22.03
C TYR A 260 19.83 -3.75 22.88
N ASP A 261 19.48 -2.67 23.55
CA ASP A 261 20.31 -1.99 24.54
C ASP A 261 19.60 -1.94 25.89
N ALA A 262 20.35 -1.67 26.97
CA ALA A 262 19.79 -1.62 28.34
C ALA A 262 18.68 -0.56 28.50
N ALA A 263 18.73 0.53 27.72
CA ALA A 263 17.70 1.57 27.69
C ALA A 263 16.52 1.22 26.77
N ASP A 264 16.68 0.17 25.95
CA ASP A 264 15.68 -0.28 24.98
C ASP A 264 15.18 0.86 24.08
N THR A 265 16.10 1.48 23.35
CA THR A 265 15.85 2.72 22.60
C THR A 265 15.96 2.55 21.08
N TYR A 266 16.86 1.69 20.60
CA TYR A 266 17.22 1.64 19.17
C TYR A 266 16.05 1.32 18.25
N VAL A 267 15.22 0.33 18.55
CA VAL A 267 14.08 -0.06 17.72
C VAL A 267 13.04 1.07 17.63
N PHE A 268 12.85 1.81 18.71
CA PHE A 268 11.92 2.95 18.74
C PHE A 268 12.46 4.12 17.92
N ASN A 269 13.75 4.45 18.08
CA ASN A 269 14.42 5.48 17.28
C ASN A 269 14.44 5.10 15.78
N ASP A 270 14.65 3.82 15.45
CA ASP A 270 14.58 3.31 14.09
C ASP A 270 13.18 3.54 13.51
N MET A 271 12.13 3.21 14.26
CA MET A 271 10.74 3.40 13.86
C MET A 271 10.43 4.89 13.61
N GLU A 272 10.78 5.77 14.54
CA GLU A 272 10.56 7.22 14.38
C GLU A 272 11.25 7.76 13.13
N LYS A 273 12.49 7.34 12.84
CA LYS A 273 13.22 7.76 11.66
C LYS A 273 12.51 7.36 10.37
N ILE A 274 12.11 6.09 10.22
CA ILE A 274 11.47 5.62 8.98
C ILE A 274 10.06 6.20 8.82
N ILE A 275 9.32 6.38 9.88
CA ILE A 275 7.98 6.98 9.86
C ILE A 275 8.06 8.46 9.48
N ASN A 276 8.93 9.24 10.13
CA ASN A 276 9.11 10.66 9.83
C ASN A 276 9.56 10.88 8.38
N TRP A 277 10.49 10.05 7.91
CA TRP A 277 10.92 10.08 6.51
C TRP A 277 9.74 9.74 5.57
N SER A 278 8.94 8.74 5.89
CA SER A 278 7.82 8.29 5.06
C SER A 278 6.70 9.32 4.95
N TYR A 279 6.40 10.07 6.02
CA TYR A 279 5.43 11.17 5.95
C TYR A 279 5.93 12.34 5.08
N ASN A 280 7.24 12.58 5.06
CA ASN A 280 7.87 13.66 4.27
C ASN A 280 8.18 13.25 2.83
N LYS A 281 8.22 11.93 2.53
CA LYS A 281 8.54 11.46 1.18
C LYS A 281 7.45 11.83 0.19
N LYS A 282 7.82 12.55 -0.87
CA LYS A 282 6.94 12.87 -2.00
C LYS A 282 6.96 11.72 -3.01
N PRO A 283 5.81 11.33 -3.56
CA PRO A 283 5.77 10.36 -4.66
C PRO A 283 6.52 10.88 -5.89
N TYR A 284 7.14 9.98 -6.62
CA TYR A 284 7.71 10.25 -7.94
C TYR A 284 6.59 10.29 -8.98
N ILE A 285 6.60 11.31 -9.85
CA ILE A 285 5.62 11.45 -10.93
C ILE A 285 6.12 10.65 -12.13
N LEU A 286 5.49 9.50 -12.40
CA LEU A 286 5.77 8.64 -13.53
C LEU A 286 5.27 9.26 -14.84
N HIS A 287 4.04 9.76 -14.83
CA HIS A 287 3.43 10.48 -15.95
C HIS A 287 2.72 11.72 -15.45
N LYS A 288 3.02 12.86 -16.05
CA LYS A 288 2.32 14.11 -15.74
C LYS A 288 0.92 14.12 -16.38
N LYS A 289 -0.01 14.80 -15.74
CA LYS A 289 -1.32 15.12 -16.30
C LYS A 289 -1.20 15.60 -17.75
N ASP A 290 -2.10 15.17 -18.60
CA ASP A 290 -2.19 15.50 -20.03
C ASP A 290 -0.98 15.08 -20.89
N SER A 291 0.02 14.39 -20.32
CA SER A 291 1.13 13.84 -21.11
C SER A 291 0.69 12.64 -21.94
N ILE A 292 1.31 12.48 -23.10
CA ILE A 292 1.14 11.30 -23.94
C ILE A 292 2.01 10.19 -23.34
N ILE A 293 1.37 9.07 -22.96
CA ILE A 293 2.04 7.95 -22.31
C ILE A 293 2.28 6.77 -23.25
N ASP A 294 1.47 6.63 -24.29
CA ASP A 294 1.57 5.54 -25.26
C ASP A 294 0.81 5.90 -26.55
N LYS A 295 0.91 5.03 -27.57
CA LYS A 295 0.08 5.05 -28.76
C LYS A 295 -0.56 3.69 -28.95
N LYS A 296 -1.87 3.65 -29.20
CA LYS A 296 -2.62 2.42 -29.38
C LYS A 296 -3.35 2.39 -30.72
N ASP A 297 -3.28 1.26 -31.37
CA ASP A 297 -4.07 0.99 -32.55
C ASP A 297 -5.47 0.54 -32.15
N VAL A 298 -6.48 1.26 -32.60
CA VAL A 298 -7.89 0.94 -32.36
C VAL A 298 -8.64 0.81 -33.69
N LYS A 299 -9.52 -0.18 -33.76
CA LYS A 299 -10.41 -0.37 -34.87
C LYS A 299 -11.65 0.49 -34.69
N PHE A 300 -12.01 1.28 -35.68
CA PHE A 300 -13.16 2.16 -35.62
C PHE A 300 -13.89 2.25 -36.96
N LYS A 301 -15.24 2.26 -36.93
CA LYS A 301 -16.12 2.54 -38.05
C LYS A 301 -16.65 3.97 -37.97
N PHE A 302 -16.22 4.85 -38.86
CA PHE A 302 -16.73 6.23 -38.90
C PHE A 302 -18.20 6.31 -39.38
N LEU A 303 -18.64 5.36 -40.22
CA LEU A 303 -20.02 5.25 -40.66
C LEU A 303 -20.57 3.89 -40.18
N PRO A 304 -21.75 3.84 -39.56
CA PRO A 304 -22.34 2.59 -39.05
C PRO A 304 -22.54 1.51 -40.13
N PHE A 305 -22.78 1.95 -41.38
CA PHE A 305 -23.03 1.09 -42.51
C PHE A 305 -21.82 0.91 -43.45
N ALA A 306 -20.64 1.44 -43.07
CA ALA A 306 -19.43 1.21 -43.84
C ALA A 306 -19.00 -0.26 -43.72
N PRO A 307 -18.70 -0.97 -44.82
CA PRO A 307 -18.27 -2.37 -44.71
C PRO A 307 -16.88 -2.55 -44.12
N PHE A 308 -16.14 -1.45 -43.95
CA PHE A 308 -14.74 -1.47 -43.52
C PHE A 308 -14.52 -0.83 -42.15
N GLU A 309 -13.78 -1.50 -41.30
CA GLU A 309 -13.17 -0.93 -40.11
C GLU A 309 -11.82 -0.32 -40.52
N LYS A 310 -11.49 0.83 -39.94
CA LYS A 310 -10.17 1.44 -40.06
C LYS A 310 -9.41 1.33 -38.75
N THR A 311 -8.17 0.90 -38.85
CA THR A 311 -7.24 0.99 -37.71
C THR A 311 -6.70 2.40 -37.61
N ILE A 312 -6.84 3.01 -36.44
CA ILE A 312 -6.39 4.36 -36.13
C ILE A 312 -5.36 4.26 -35.01
N ASN A 313 -4.19 4.85 -35.21
CA ASN A 313 -3.18 4.99 -34.16
C ASN A 313 -3.49 6.23 -33.33
N ILE A 314 -3.90 6.03 -32.08
CA ILE A 314 -4.27 7.11 -31.16
C ILE A 314 -3.22 7.29 -30.07
N PRO A 315 -2.72 8.54 -29.88
CA PRO A 315 -1.97 8.90 -28.69
C PRO A 315 -2.88 8.79 -27.46
N ILE A 316 -2.38 8.22 -26.37
CA ILE A 316 -3.10 8.07 -25.10
C ILE A 316 -2.56 9.08 -24.12
N LYS A 317 -3.45 9.87 -23.50
CA LYS A 317 -3.14 10.83 -22.43
C LYS A 317 -3.75 10.39 -21.11
N VAL A 318 -3.07 10.70 -19.98
CA VAL A 318 -3.62 10.52 -18.64
C VAL A 318 -4.36 11.79 -18.19
N ALA A 319 -5.45 11.59 -17.44
CA ALA A 319 -6.27 12.67 -16.90
C ALA A 319 -5.63 13.39 -15.70
N ASP A 320 -4.82 12.67 -14.93
CA ASP A 320 -4.20 13.12 -13.70
C ASP A 320 -2.74 12.69 -13.64
N ASP A 321 -1.96 13.26 -12.70
CA ASP A 321 -0.61 12.80 -12.43
C ASP A 321 -0.63 11.33 -11.99
N VAL A 322 0.16 10.52 -12.65
CA VAL A 322 0.43 9.13 -12.26
C VAL A 322 1.68 9.11 -11.41
N ALA A 323 1.53 8.80 -10.14
CA ALA A 323 2.63 8.88 -9.19
C ALA A 323 2.71 7.60 -8.35
N TYR A 324 3.93 7.29 -7.86
CA TYR A 324 4.22 6.18 -6.97
C TYR A 324 5.42 6.50 -6.07
N TYR A 325 5.57 5.79 -4.93
CA TYR A 325 6.75 5.92 -4.08
C TYR A 325 7.94 5.19 -4.70
N ASP A 326 8.95 5.98 -5.06
CA ASP A 326 10.17 5.48 -5.70
C ASP A 326 11.07 4.78 -4.68
N ASN A 327 11.11 3.45 -4.75
CA ASN A 327 11.96 2.54 -3.99
C ASN A 327 12.27 1.29 -4.83
N GLY A 328 13.22 0.46 -4.38
CA GLY A 328 13.73 -0.68 -5.14
C GLY A 328 12.66 -1.72 -5.50
N ILE A 329 11.69 -1.97 -4.59
CA ILE A 329 10.59 -2.92 -4.84
C ILE A 329 9.61 -2.34 -5.85
N ASN A 330 9.16 -1.12 -5.60
CA ASN A 330 8.16 -0.49 -6.45
C ASN A 330 8.66 -0.30 -7.88
N GLN A 331 9.94 0.08 -8.06
CA GLN A 331 10.55 0.15 -9.39
C GLN A 331 10.59 -1.21 -10.09
N LYS A 332 11.04 -2.24 -9.38
CA LYS A 332 11.20 -3.60 -9.93
C LYS A 332 9.86 -4.26 -10.30
N GLU A 333 8.81 -3.98 -9.51
CA GLU A 333 7.51 -4.63 -9.65
C GLU A 333 6.46 -3.74 -10.34
N LEU A 334 6.87 -2.55 -10.83
CA LEU A 334 5.99 -1.63 -11.55
C LEU A 334 5.45 -2.26 -12.83
N GLN A 335 4.15 -2.35 -12.91
CA GLN A 335 3.43 -2.80 -14.10
C GLN A 335 2.43 -1.73 -14.52
N GLN A 336 2.35 -1.48 -15.82
CA GLN A 336 1.39 -0.56 -16.42
C GLN A 336 0.56 -1.29 -17.46
N LYS A 337 -0.76 -1.19 -17.36
CA LYS A 337 -1.68 -1.81 -18.30
C LYS A 337 -2.72 -0.80 -18.77
N ILE A 338 -2.72 -0.52 -20.07
CA ILE A 338 -3.74 0.31 -20.72
C ILE A 338 -4.86 -0.60 -21.18
N ASN A 339 -6.09 -0.30 -20.78
CA ASN A 339 -7.32 -0.96 -21.20
C ASN A 339 -8.25 0.06 -21.87
N ILE A 340 -8.46 -0.09 -23.17
CA ILE A 340 -9.37 0.75 -23.96
C ILE A 340 -10.76 0.10 -23.89
N THR A 341 -11.75 0.84 -23.39
CA THR A 341 -13.11 0.35 -23.15
C THR A 341 -14.15 0.98 -24.05
N THR A 342 -13.91 2.21 -24.51
CA THR A 342 -14.90 2.98 -25.27
C THR A 342 -14.26 3.61 -26.49
N VAL A 343 -14.67 3.14 -27.67
CA VAL A 343 -14.21 3.71 -28.97
C VAL A 343 -15.40 4.25 -29.74
N ASN A 344 -15.61 5.55 -29.65
CA ASN A 344 -16.62 6.30 -30.40
C ASN A 344 -16.06 7.66 -30.81
N ILE A 345 -16.82 8.45 -31.55
CA ILE A 345 -16.37 9.76 -32.07
C ILE A 345 -15.99 10.69 -30.91
N LYS A 346 -16.76 10.73 -29.83
CA LYS A 346 -16.49 11.60 -28.68
C LYS A 346 -15.20 11.19 -27.96
N SER A 347 -15.00 9.88 -27.73
CA SER A 347 -13.78 9.39 -27.09
C SER A 347 -12.54 9.57 -27.98
N LEU A 348 -12.66 9.42 -29.29
CA LEU A 348 -11.57 9.70 -30.22
C LEU A 348 -11.18 11.18 -30.28
N LYS A 349 -12.14 12.09 -30.10
CA LYS A 349 -11.88 13.54 -29.94
C LYS A 349 -11.37 13.93 -28.55
N GLY A 350 -11.33 13.02 -27.60
CA GLY A 350 -10.94 13.31 -26.23
C GLY A 350 -11.99 14.02 -25.38
N GLU A 351 -13.25 14.07 -25.86
CA GLU A 351 -14.37 14.69 -25.12
C GLU A 351 -14.86 13.82 -23.94
N VAL A 352 -14.68 12.50 -24.06
CA VAL A 352 -15.00 11.52 -23.02
C VAL A 352 -13.84 10.53 -22.86
N PRO A 353 -13.71 9.85 -21.73
CA PRO A 353 -12.68 8.84 -21.53
C PRO A 353 -12.70 7.75 -22.59
N ILE A 354 -11.52 7.29 -22.97
CA ILE A 354 -11.36 6.16 -23.91
C ILE A 354 -11.09 4.85 -23.17
N GLY A 355 -10.67 4.90 -21.91
CA GLY A 355 -10.36 3.74 -21.08
C GLY A 355 -9.68 4.10 -19.79
N ILE A 356 -8.91 3.15 -19.26
CA ILE A 356 -8.16 3.28 -18.02
C ILE A 356 -6.71 2.81 -18.18
N LEU A 357 -5.78 3.48 -17.49
CA LEU A 357 -4.43 3.01 -17.19
C LEU A 357 -4.45 2.41 -15.80
N THR A 358 -4.11 1.14 -15.66
CA THR A 358 -3.89 0.51 -14.35
C THR A 358 -2.39 0.46 -14.07
N VAL A 359 -1.98 1.02 -12.95
CA VAL A 359 -0.62 0.93 -12.39
C VAL A 359 -0.67 -0.02 -11.22
N LYS A 360 0.18 -1.05 -11.26
CA LYS A 360 0.25 -2.08 -10.22
C LYS A 360 1.69 -2.25 -9.75
N GLN A 361 1.85 -2.41 -8.46
CA GLN A 361 3.08 -2.79 -7.76
C GLN A 361 2.65 -3.74 -6.65
N ARG A 362 3.35 -4.80 -6.39
CA ARG A 362 3.06 -5.78 -5.33
C ARG A 362 1.57 -5.82 -4.89
N ASP A 363 1.21 -5.23 -3.74
CA ASP A 363 -0.18 -5.12 -3.23
C ASP A 363 -0.90 -3.83 -3.64
N PHE A 364 -0.18 -2.87 -4.21
CA PHE A 364 -0.76 -1.62 -4.67
C PHE A 364 -1.33 -1.77 -6.07
N SER A 365 -2.53 -1.24 -6.29
CA SER A 365 -3.14 -1.14 -7.61
C SER A 365 -4.01 0.11 -7.68
N LYS A 366 -3.75 0.97 -8.67
CA LYS A 366 -4.52 2.20 -8.89
C LYS A 366 -4.84 2.36 -10.37
N SER A 367 -6.07 2.76 -10.64
CA SER A 367 -6.54 3.03 -12.01
C SER A 367 -6.67 4.53 -12.24
N TYR A 368 -6.22 4.97 -13.41
CA TYR A 368 -6.26 6.36 -13.86
C TYR A 368 -7.06 6.44 -15.15
N THR A 369 -7.89 7.46 -15.27
CA THR A 369 -8.65 7.73 -16.49
C THR A 369 -7.74 8.15 -17.63
N ILE A 370 -7.97 7.61 -18.81
CA ILE A 370 -7.21 7.99 -20.01
C ILE A 370 -8.12 8.53 -21.11
N TYR A 371 -7.56 9.43 -21.90
CA TYR A 371 -8.21 10.10 -23.01
C TYR A 371 -7.40 9.92 -24.29
N SER A 372 -8.08 10.12 -25.45
CA SER A 372 -7.40 10.27 -26.71
C SER A 372 -6.64 11.61 -26.74
N GLY A 373 -5.37 11.55 -27.13
CA GLY A 373 -4.55 12.72 -27.43
C GLY A 373 -4.59 13.11 -28.93
N LEU A 374 -5.55 12.60 -29.70
CA LEU A 374 -5.67 12.90 -31.12
C LEU A 374 -6.06 14.37 -31.29
N SER A 375 -5.23 15.15 -31.96
CA SER A 375 -5.57 16.55 -32.28
C SER A 375 -6.74 16.61 -33.27
N GLU A 376 -7.55 17.67 -33.18
CA GLU A 376 -8.69 17.89 -34.05
C GLU A 376 -8.27 17.82 -35.56
N LYS A 377 -7.15 18.43 -35.91
CA LYS A 377 -6.57 18.36 -37.29
C LYS A 377 -6.29 16.92 -37.70
N ASN A 378 -5.70 16.10 -36.81
CA ASN A 378 -5.40 14.71 -37.13
C ASN A 378 -6.66 13.86 -37.18
N PHE A 379 -7.64 14.12 -36.34
CA PHE A 379 -8.94 13.48 -36.35
C PHE A 379 -9.66 13.76 -37.71
N LEU A 380 -9.73 15.02 -38.10
CA LEU A 380 -10.32 15.41 -39.40
C LEU A 380 -9.56 14.79 -40.60
N LYS A 381 -8.22 14.77 -40.58
CA LYS A 381 -7.41 14.11 -41.60
C LYS A 381 -7.72 12.61 -41.69
N GLN A 382 -7.90 11.92 -40.58
CA GLN A 382 -8.29 10.50 -40.54
C GLN A 382 -9.68 10.29 -41.20
N ILE A 383 -10.65 11.15 -40.84
CA ILE A 383 -12.00 11.13 -41.45
C ILE A 383 -11.91 11.37 -42.94
N LEU A 384 -11.31 12.47 -43.38
CA LEU A 384 -11.20 12.83 -44.80
C LEU A 384 -10.51 11.74 -45.63
N SER A 385 -9.43 11.15 -45.15
CA SER A 385 -8.75 10.03 -45.81
C SER A 385 -9.67 8.81 -46.00
N THR A 386 -10.54 8.55 -45.03
CA THR A 386 -11.49 7.42 -45.11
C THR A 386 -12.60 7.71 -46.12
N TYR A 387 -13.12 8.94 -46.10
CA TYR A 387 -14.17 9.33 -47.07
C TYR A 387 -13.63 9.46 -48.50
N SER A 388 -12.42 9.96 -48.68
CA SER A 388 -11.84 10.06 -50.06
C SER A 388 -11.69 8.70 -50.70
N VAL A 389 -11.26 7.68 -49.97
CA VAL A 389 -11.11 6.31 -50.51
C VAL A 389 -12.45 5.63 -50.80
N THR A 390 -13.52 5.96 -50.07
CA THR A 390 -14.84 5.31 -50.21
C THR A 390 -15.84 6.11 -51.03
N LEU A 391 -15.90 7.42 -50.86
CA LEU A 391 -16.91 8.28 -51.53
C LEU A 391 -16.50 8.74 -52.90
N ILE A 392 -15.21 8.93 -53.19
CA ILE A 392 -14.78 9.34 -54.55
C ILE A 392 -15.12 8.28 -55.60
N PRO A 393 -14.80 6.97 -55.41
CA PRO A 393 -15.21 5.93 -56.35
C PRO A 393 -16.75 5.84 -56.52
N LEU A 394 -17.49 5.94 -55.40
CA LEU A 394 -18.94 5.90 -55.44
C LEU A 394 -19.52 7.09 -56.23
N PHE A 395 -18.98 8.30 -56.04
CA PHE A 395 -19.37 9.48 -56.78
C PHE A 395 -19.05 9.35 -58.26
N ILE A 396 -17.88 8.80 -58.62
CA ILE A 396 -17.52 8.51 -60.01
C ILE A 396 -18.50 7.51 -60.63
N VAL A 397 -18.87 6.44 -59.91
CA VAL A 397 -19.88 5.46 -60.41
C VAL A 397 -21.23 6.12 -60.61
N ILE A 398 -21.69 6.97 -59.70
CA ILE A 398 -22.95 7.72 -59.82
C ILE A 398 -22.92 8.63 -61.07
N LEU A 399 -21.82 9.37 -61.27
CA LEU A 399 -21.65 10.22 -62.44
C LEU A 399 -21.67 9.42 -63.76
N LEU A 400 -21.00 8.28 -63.75
CA LEU A 400 -21.02 7.35 -64.94
C LEU A 400 -22.44 6.82 -65.26
N LEU A 401 -23.18 6.44 -64.18
CA LEU A 401 -24.56 5.98 -64.32
C LEU A 401 -25.48 7.10 -64.85
N LEU A 402 -25.31 8.32 -64.35
CA LEU A 402 -26.06 9.50 -64.85
C LEU A 402 -25.69 9.82 -66.28
N PHE A 403 -24.41 9.73 -66.63
CA PHE A 403 -23.95 9.93 -68.01
C PHE A 403 -24.55 8.88 -69.00
N ILE A 404 -24.50 7.59 -68.60
CA ILE A 404 -25.09 6.48 -69.34
C ILE A 404 -26.61 6.71 -69.52
N LYS A 405 -27.33 7.05 -68.48
CA LYS A 405 -28.77 7.33 -68.49
C LYS A 405 -29.09 8.49 -69.41
N ASN A 406 -28.30 9.56 -69.42
CA ASN A 406 -28.48 10.69 -70.30
C ASN A 406 -28.20 10.33 -71.83
N LYS A 407 -27.17 9.50 -72.03
CA LYS A 407 -26.85 9.00 -73.37
C LYS A 407 -27.95 8.09 -73.93
N LEU A 408 -28.51 7.23 -73.09
CA LEU A 408 -29.63 6.37 -73.46
C LEU A 408 -30.92 7.17 -73.71
N LYS A 409 -31.18 8.24 -72.91
CA LYS A 409 -32.30 9.16 -73.20
C LYS A 409 -32.17 9.92 -74.53
N LYS A 410 -30.97 10.37 -74.87
CA LYS A 410 -30.72 11.01 -76.23
C LYS A 410 -30.89 10.02 -77.31
N HIS A 411 -30.44 8.77 -77.18
CA HIS A 411 -30.59 7.74 -78.22
C HIS A 411 -32.06 7.35 -78.46
N LYS A 412 -32.88 7.30 -77.38
CA LYS A 412 -34.32 7.09 -77.51
C LYS A 412 -35.04 8.26 -78.21
N ARG A 413 -34.64 9.53 -78.01
CA ARG A 413 -35.22 10.70 -78.68
C ARG A 413 -34.88 10.75 -80.16
N HIS A 414 -33.72 10.25 -80.60
CA HIS A 414 -33.36 10.18 -82.02
C HIS A 414 -33.99 9.00 -82.81
N LYS A 415 -34.65 8.04 -82.13
CA LYS A 415 -35.36 6.94 -82.78
C LYS A 415 -36.84 7.23 -83.04
N TYR A 416 -37.36 8.36 -82.57
CA TYR A 416 -38.78 8.75 -82.72
C TYR A 416 -38.95 10.10 -83.48
N HIS A 417 -37.90 10.54 -84.17
CA HIS A 417 -37.93 11.52 -85.22
C HIS A 417 -37.29 10.87 -86.49
#